data_7ab58725f0326d42cfb8fe3f837859e7
#
_entry.id   7ab58725f0326d42cfb8fe3f837859e7
#
_cell.length_a   1.000
_cell.length_b   1.000
_cell.length_c   1.000
_cell.angle_alpha   90.00
_cell.angle_beta   90.00
_cell.angle_gamma   90.00
#
_symmetry.space_group_name_H-M   'P 1'
#
loop_
_entity.id
_entity.type
_entity.pdbx_description
1 polymer ?
#
loop_
_entity_poly.entity_id
_entity_poly.type
_entity_poly.pdbx_seq_one_letter_code
_entity_poly.pdbx_strand_id
1 'polypeptide(L)'
;MTLPLGNFDRFGMVVGNLEAAMKAYAQVFGIRQFDLCEVDGRPAALGGFGSLRLELIEGSSGGDVVGEFFDRRGEGMSHALFGPEKDHSLERIAERATALGLGAETGPHRLTIASRHQLGGLALVVQSARPPIQGQRTFRQQALLPCQKLFHVGMVVRNRELAIGGFQRLLGIDEFLRMELHTDQGLRVWIDGTPALHHARTAFGRIGDFACELMEPLGGDGLYQRFLAAHGEGPQHYFPTILSPADFAAVRSGLARAGLTVRLEGAIGDAMRYYYLDSAPLMGMCIEIIVPERTDWWQSLGMSAQDAWRVGLDA
;
A
#
# COMPACT_ATOMS: atom_id res chain seq x y z
N MET A 1 -14.02 -20.94 3.06
CA MET A 1 -14.08 -20.90 1.57
C MET A 1 -13.74 -19.48 1.14
N THR A 2 -12.66 -19.32 0.39
CA THR A 2 -12.13 -18.04 -0.12
C THR A 2 -12.79 -17.59 -1.41
N LEU A 3 -12.48 -16.39 -1.87
CA LEU A 3 -12.78 -15.97 -3.24
C LEU A 3 -11.83 -16.69 -4.21
N PRO A 4 -12.31 -17.15 -5.38
CA PRO A 4 -11.47 -17.81 -6.37
C PRO A 4 -10.69 -16.76 -7.20
N LEU A 5 -9.70 -16.15 -6.53
CA LEU A 5 -8.80 -15.17 -7.12
C LEU A 5 -7.52 -15.84 -7.61
N GLY A 6 -7.09 -15.46 -8.80
CA GLY A 6 -5.79 -15.81 -9.32
C GLY A 6 -4.67 -14.95 -8.71
N ASN A 7 -3.58 -14.80 -9.46
CA ASN A 7 -2.45 -14.03 -8.97
C ASN A 7 -2.82 -12.54 -8.80
N PHE A 8 -2.21 -11.92 -7.78
CA PHE A 8 -2.19 -10.46 -7.66
C PHE A 8 -1.51 -9.87 -8.91
N ASP A 9 -2.12 -8.83 -9.49
CA ASP A 9 -1.57 -8.15 -10.67
C ASP A 9 -1.03 -6.77 -10.31
N ARG A 10 -1.85 -5.88 -9.70
CA ARG A 10 -1.46 -4.51 -9.40
C ARG A 10 -2.36 -3.84 -8.36
N PHE A 11 -1.92 -2.66 -7.88
CA PHE A 11 -2.76 -1.77 -7.08
C PHE A 11 -3.39 -0.67 -7.94
N GLY A 12 -4.64 -0.34 -7.65
CA GLY A 12 -5.32 0.81 -8.20
C GLY A 12 -5.19 2.02 -7.29
N MET A 13 -4.68 3.11 -7.87
CA MET A 13 -4.49 4.41 -7.24
C MET A 13 -5.45 5.41 -7.86
N VAL A 14 -6.26 6.05 -7.06
CA VAL A 14 -7.06 7.20 -7.49
C VAL A 14 -6.21 8.46 -7.32
N VAL A 15 -6.10 9.27 -8.37
CA VAL A 15 -5.28 10.48 -8.42
C VAL A 15 -6.09 11.64 -8.99
N GLY A 16 -5.86 12.86 -8.48
CA GLY A 16 -6.60 14.04 -8.93
C GLY A 16 -6.16 14.56 -10.30
N ASN A 17 -4.91 14.29 -10.69
CA ASN A 17 -4.37 14.64 -12.01
C ASN A 17 -3.40 13.54 -12.47
N LEU A 18 -3.78 12.85 -13.53
CA LEU A 18 -3.04 11.69 -14.03
C LEU A 18 -1.60 12.04 -14.49
N GLU A 19 -1.43 13.15 -15.21
CA GLU A 19 -0.11 13.57 -15.71
C GLU A 19 0.83 13.97 -14.56
N ALA A 20 0.32 14.70 -13.57
CA ALA A 20 1.09 15.07 -12.37
C ALA A 20 1.49 13.83 -11.56
N ALA A 21 0.56 12.89 -11.38
CA ALA A 21 0.85 11.63 -10.68
C ALA A 21 1.90 10.80 -11.43
N MET A 22 1.77 10.57 -12.73
CA MET A 22 2.78 9.86 -13.52
C MET A 22 4.17 10.49 -13.36
N LYS A 23 4.26 11.83 -13.41
CA LYS A 23 5.50 12.56 -13.20
C LYS A 23 6.07 12.35 -11.80
N ALA A 24 5.25 12.40 -10.75
CA ALA A 24 5.66 12.17 -9.37
C ALA A 24 6.19 10.74 -9.17
N TYR A 25 5.45 9.74 -9.63
CA TYR A 25 5.86 8.34 -9.55
C TYR A 25 7.14 8.06 -10.37
N ALA A 26 7.28 8.68 -11.55
CA ALA A 26 8.51 8.60 -12.34
C ALA A 26 9.69 9.24 -11.62
N GLN A 27 9.50 10.40 -11.01
CA GLN A 27 10.55 11.12 -10.30
C GLN A 27 10.99 10.39 -9.03
N VAL A 28 10.03 9.87 -8.26
CA VAL A 28 10.33 9.23 -6.97
C VAL A 28 10.88 7.82 -7.17
N PHE A 29 10.19 6.98 -7.93
CA PHE A 29 10.48 5.55 -8.08
C PHE A 29 11.23 5.19 -9.37
N GLY A 30 11.43 6.15 -10.28
CA GLY A 30 12.13 5.90 -11.55
C GLY A 30 11.29 5.09 -12.54
N ILE A 31 9.97 5.15 -12.47
CA ILE A 31 9.10 4.51 -13.47
C ILE A 31 9.32 5.22 -14.82
N ARG A 32 9.89 4.51 -15.77
CA ARG A 32 10.33 5.11 -17.05
C ARG A 32 9.22 5.20 -18.09
N GLN A 33 8.19 4.37 -17.97
CA GLN A 33 7.11 4.30 -18.94
C GLN A 33 5.79 4.01 -18.26
N PHE A 34 4.76 4.70 -18.74
CA PHE A 34 3.37 4.41 -18.44
C PHE A 34 2.61 4.12 -19.74
N ASP A 35 1.85 3.04 -19.76
CA ASP A 35 0.92 2.72 -20.82
C ASP A 35 -0.42 3.41 -20.53
N LEU A 36 -0.84 4.31 -21.43
CA LEU A 36 -2.09 5.06 -21.27
C LEU A 36 -3.25 4.19 -21.71
N CYS A 37 -4.32 4.22 -20.95
CA CYS A 37 -5.54 3.46 -21.20
C CYS A 37 -6.76 4.19 -20.62
N GLU A 38 -7.89 3.53 -20.68
CA GLU A 38 -9.13 3.94 -20.03
C GLU A 38 -9.63 2.80 -19.13
N VAL A 39 -10.07 3.13 -17.93
CA VAL A 39 -10.64 2.20 -16.96
C VAL A 39 -12.00 2.74 -16.52
N ASP A 40 -13.06 2.00 -16.78
CA ASP A 40 -14.43 2.36 -16.44
C ASP A 40 -14.80 3.80 -16.91
N GLY A 41 -14.39 4.15 -18.15
CA GLY A 41 -14.62 5.47 -18.76
C GLY A 41 -13.72 6.60 -18.23
N ARG A 42 -12.70 6.31 -17.45
CA ARG A 42 -11.78 7.28 -16.86
C ARG A 42 -10.37 7.17 -17.45
N PRO A 43 -9.68 8.30 -17.68
CA PRO A 43 -8.27 8.26 -18.04
C PRO A 43 -7.45 7.50 -17.00
N ALA A 44 -6.60 6.61 -17.47
CA ALA A 44 -5.76 5.78 -16.60
C ALA A 44 -4.39 5.53 -17.22
N ALA A 45 -3.44 5.12 -16.37
CA ALA A 45 -2.09 4.79 -16.78
C ALA A 45 -1.57 3.58 -16.00
N LEU A 46 -0.98 2.62 -16.71
CA LEU A 46 -0.36 1.43 -16.13
C LEU A 46 1.15 1.62 -16.08
N GLY A 47 1.75 1.46 -14.91
CA GLY A 47 3.19 1.56 -14.70
C GLY A 47 3.67 0.69 -13.55
N GLY A 48 4.98 0.70 -13.29
CA GLY A 48 5.51 -0.05 -12.14
C GLY A 48 7.03 -0.02 -12.04
N PHE A 49 7.53 -0.47 -10.91
CA PHE A 49 8.95 -0.73 -10.67
C PHE A 49 9.11 -2.03 -9.86
N GLY A 50 10.18 -2.78 -10.10
CA GLY A 50 10.38 -4.06 -9.43
C GLY A 50 9.14 -4.94 -9.51
N SER A 51 8.64 -5.42 -8.37
CA SER A 51 7.39 -6.17 -8.25
C SER A 51 6.14 -5.30 -8.12
N LEU A 52 6.28 -3.99 -7.87
CA LEU A 52 5.13 -3.09 -7.78
C LEU A 52 4.59 -2.76 -9.17
N ARG A 53 3.33 -3.07 -9.39
CA ARG A 53 2.54 -2.66 -10.55
C ARG A 53 1.42 -1.73 -10.08
N LEU A 54 1.18 -0.67 -10.84
CA LEU A 54 0.20 0.37 -10.53
C LEU A 54 -0.75 0.61 -11.69
N GLU A 55 -2.00 0.86 -11.36
CA GLU A 55 -3.02 1.43 -12.22
C GLU A 55 -3.40 2.79 -11.62
N LEU A 56 -2.90 3.88 -12.21
CA LEU A 56 -3.28 5.23 -11.84
C LEU A 56 -4.58 5.56 -12.57
N ILE A 57 -5.63 5.95 -11.85
CA ILE A 57 -6.95 6.29 -12.42
C ILE A 57 -7.26 7.73 -12.03
N GLU A 58 -7.58 8.57 -13.00
CA GLU A 58 -7.99 9.95 -12.72
C GLU A 58 -9.33 9.98 -12.01
N GLY A 59 -9.34 10.48 -10.80
CA GLY A 59 -10.52 10.61 -9.95
C GLY A 59 -11.28 11.88 -10.28
N SER A 60 -12.60 11.74 -10.35
CA SER A 60 -13.54 12.84 -10.34
C SER A 60 -14.79 12.40 -9.59
N SER A 61 -15.55 13.32 -9.05
CA SER A 61 -16.82 13.01 -8.37
C SER A 61 -17.73 12.17 -9.26
N GLY A 62 -18.38 11.16 -8.66
CA GLY A 62 -19.27 10.26 -9.40
C GLY A 62 -19.80 9.13 -8.53
N GLY A 63 -20.82 8.43 -9.01
CA GLY A 63 -21.50 7.33 -8.30
C GLY A 63 -20.84 5.96 -8.46
N ASP A 64 -19.68 5.87 -9.09
CA ASP A 64 -18.90 4.63 -9.18
C ASP A 64 -17.88 4.48 -8.02
N VAL A 65 -17.27 3.32 -7.91
CA VAL A 65 -16.31 2.98 -6.84
C VAL A 65 -15.12 3.94 -6.77
N VAL A 66 -14.65 4.44 -7.91
CA VAL A 66 -13.54 5.40 -8.01
C VAL A 66 -13.99 6.79 -7.54
N GLY A 67 -15.15 7.26 -8.02
CA GLY A 67 -15.73 8.55 -7.64
C GLY A 67 -16.09 8.60 -6.16
N GLU A 68 -16.75 7.58 -5.62
CA GLU A 68 -17.06 7.47 -4.20
C GLU A 68 -15.80 7.46 -3.33
N PHE A 69 -14.72 6.79 -3.80
CA PHE A 69 -13.45 6.82 -3.11
C PHE A 69 -12.86 8.24 -3.11
N PHE A 70 -12.83 8.89 -4.29
CA PHE A 70 -12.29 10.24 -4.46
C PHE A 70 -13.04 11.27 -3.61
N ASP A 71 -14.39 11.24 -3.62
CA ASP A 71 -15.22 12.14 -2.82
C ASP A 71 -15.00 11.98 -1.31
N ARG A 72 -14.77 10.76 -0.85
CA ARG A 72 -14.61 10.46 0.56
C ARG A 72 -13.17 10.64 1.07
N ARG A 73 -12.17 10.34 0.27
CA ARG A 73 -10.76 10.24 0.70
C ARG A 73 -9.80 11.12 -0.10
N GLY A 74 -10.22 11.61 -1.26
CA GLY A 74 -9.31 12.24 -2.21
C GLY A 74 -8.43 11.20 -2.91
N GLU A 75 -7.14 11.47 -3.00
CA GLU A 75 -6.17 10.59 -3.63
C GLU A 75 -5.75 9.43 -2.74
N GLY A 76 -5.35 8.31 -3.34
CA GLY A 76 -4.81 7.17 -2.61
C GLY A 76 -5.09 5.80 -3.25
N MET A 77 -4.60 4.76 -2.60
CA MET A 77 -4.84 3.38 -3.00
C MET A 77 -6.28 2.97 -2.67
N SER A 78 -7.05 2.65 -3.70
CA SER A 78 -8.47 2.30 -3.59
C SER A 78 -8.74 0.81 -3.64
N HIS A 79 -7.93 0.04 -4.39
CA HIS A 79 -8.17 -1.37 -4.60
C HIS A 79 -6.90 -2.17 -4.90
N ALA A 80 -6.97 -3.47 -4.65
CA ALA A 80 -6.04 -4.47 -5.13
C ALA A 80 -6.68 -5.26 -6.28
N LEU A 81 -5.94 -5.44 -7.37
CA LEU A 81 -6.42 -6.09 -8.58
C LEU A 81 -5.78 -7.46 -8.76
N PHE A 82 -6.63 -8.43 -9.08
CA PHE A 82 -6.27 -9.82 -9.30
C PHE A 82 -6.75 -10.29 -10.68
N GLY A 83 -6.09 -11.29 -11.24
CA GLY A 83 -6.68 -12.12 -12.28
C GLY A 83 -7.79 -13.02 -11.71
N PRO A 84 -8.68 -13.57 -12.52
CA PRO A 84 -9.54 -14.67 -12.08
C PRO A 84 -8.70 -15.93 -11.86
N GLU A 85 -9.08 -16.77 -10.89
CA GLU A 85 -8.53 -18.11 -10.80
C GLU A 85 -8.89 -18.90 -12.07
N LYS A 86 -8.01 -19.83 -12.46
CA LYS A 86 -8.21 -20.66 -13.65
C LYS A 86 -9.60 -21.32 -13.63
N ASP A 87 -10.28 -21.28 -14.77
CA ASP A 87 -11.60 -21.87 -14.99
C ASP A 87 -12.77 -21.17 -14.22
N HIS A 88 -12.53 -19.98 -13.62
CA HIS A 88 -13.57 -19.17 -13.01
C HIS A 88 -13.89 -17.94 -13.86
N SER A 89 -15.19 -17.75 -14.19
CA SER A 89 -15.66 -16.52 -14.82
C SER A 89 -15.91 -15.42 -13.78
N LEU A 90 -15.97 -14.15 -14.21
CA LEU A 90 -16.27 -13.03 -13.32
C LEU A 90 -17.63 -13.18 -12.64
N GLU A 91 -18.63 -13.75 -13.35
CA GLU A 91 -19.97 -14.00 -12.82
C GLU A 91 -19.94 -14.98 -11.66
N ARG A 92 -19.19 -16.09 -11.78
CA ARG A 92 -19.04 -17.08 -10.69
C ARG A 92 -18.31 -16.50 -9.48
N ILE A 93 -17.33 -15.61 -9.70
CA ILE A 93 -16.65 -14.90 -8.62
C ILE A 93 -17.62 -13.92 -7.94
N ALA A 94 -18.46 -13.20 -8.71
CA ALA A 94 -19.49 -12.30 -8.20
C ALA A 94 -20.54 -13.05 -7.35
N GLU A 95 -21.02 -14.20 -7.84
CA GLU A 95 -21.94 -15.07 -7.08
C GLU A 95 -21.31 -15.50 -5.75
N ARG A 96 -20.02 -15.85 -5.78
CA ARG A 96 -19.28 -16.22 -4.58
C ARG A 96 -19.09 -15.06 -3.61
N ALA A 97 -18.79 -13.85 -4.11
CA ALA A 97 -18.71 -12.64 -3.30
C ALA A 97 -20.05 -12.34 -2.63
N THR A 98 -21.15 -12.43 -3.38
CA THR A 98 -22.51 -12.26 -2.86
C THR A 98 -22.86 -13.29 -1.76
N ALA A 99 -22.46 -14.55 -1.95
CA ALA A 99 -22.65 -15.60 -0.94
C ALA A 99 -21.84 -15.35 0.35
N LEU A 100 -20.76 -14.55 0.27
CA LEU A 100 -19.98 -14.08 1.41
C LEU A 100 -20.51 -12.76 2.01
N GLY A 101 -21.64 -12.25 1.52
CA GLY A 101 -22.26 -11.00 1.98
C GLY A 101 -21.59 -9.75 1.45
N LEU A 102 -20.87 -9.83 0.30
CA LEU A 102 -20.21 -8.70 -0.35
C LEU A 102 -21.04 -8.20 -1.53
N GLY A 103 -21.10 -6.87 -1.69
CA GLY A 103 -21.56 -6.27 -2.94
C GLY A 103 -20.56 -6.57 -4.07
N ALA A 104 -21.08 -6.78 -5.29
CA ALA A 104 -20.27 -7.05 -6.46
C ALA A 104 -20.87 -6.36 -7.68
N GLU A 105 -20.05 -5.62 -8.41
CA GLU A 105 -20.43 -4.95 -9.67
C GLU A 105 -19.62 -5.55 -10.82
N THR A 106 -20.31 -6.15 -11.79
CA THR A 106 -19.67 -6.84 -12.91
C THR A 106 -19.78 -5.99 -14.17
N GLY A 107 -18.64 -5.59 -14.73
CA GLY A 107 -18.48 -5.07 -16.08
C GLY A 107 -18.02 -6.16 -17.06
N PRO A 108 -17.79 -5.80 -18.35
CA PRO A 108 -17.44 -6.77 -19.40
C PRO A 108 -16.15 -7.55 -19.11
N HIS A 109 -15.16 -6.91 -18.50
CA HIS A 109 -13.84 -7.49 -18.20
C HIS A 109 -13.35 -7.22 -16.78
N ARG A 110 -14.19 -6.62 -15.94
CA ARG A 110 -13.83 -6.14 -14.61
C ARG A 110 -14.99 -6.41 -13.64
N LEU A 111 -14.65 -6.98 -12.51
CA LEU A 111 -15.55 -7.19 -11.37
C LEU A 111 -14.99 -6.42 -10.19
N THR A 112 -15.78 -5.51 -9.62
CA THR A 112 -15.43 -4.80 -8.39
C THR A 112 -16.20 -5.39 -7.23
N ILE A 113 -15.50 -5.75 -6.15
CA ILE A 113 -16.06 -6.35 -4.95
C ILE A 113 -15.92 -5.37 -3.79
N ALA A 114 -17.04 -5.03 -3.16
CA ALA A 114 -17.12 -4.09 -2.03
C ALA A 114 -16.61 -4.73 -0.73
N SER A 115 -15.31 -5.01 -0.66
CA SER A 115 -14.62 -5.69 0.45
C SER A 115 -14.02 -4.75 1.49
N ARG A 116 -14.16 -3.42 1.32
CA ARG A 116 -13.46 -2.40 2.12
C ARG A 116 -13.60 -2.59 3.63
N HIS A 117 -14.79 -2.90 4.13
CA HIS A 117 -15.02 -3.12 5.57
C HIS A 117 -14.35 -4.39 6.12
N GLN A 118 -13.97 -5.32 5.24
CA GLN A 118 -13.35 -6.58 5.63
C GLN A 118 -11.84 -6.59 5.37
N LEU A 119 -11.35 -5.73 4.49
CA LEU A 119 -9.94 -5.64 4.09
C LEU A 119 -9.34 -4.27 4.45
N GLY A 120 -9.69 -3.72 5.62
CA GLY A 120 -9.08 -2.50 6.12
C GLY A 120 -9.16 -1.31 5.14
N GLY A 121 -10.29 -1.12 4.50
CA GLY A 121 -10.52 -0.02 3.55
C GLY A 121 -10.16 -0.31 2.09
N LEU A 122 -9.61 -1.48 1.77
CA LEU A 122 -9.21 -1.89 0.42
C LEU A 122 -10.36 -2.61 -0.30
N ALA A 123 -10.71 -2.19 -1.52
CA ALA A 123 -11.59 -2.94 -2.40
C ALA A 123 -10.81 -4.02 -3.16
N LEU A 124 -11.50 -5.07 -3.60
CA LEU A 124 -10.94 -6.05 -4.54
C LEU A 124 -11.49 -5.79 -5.94
N VAL A 125 -10.62 -5.92 -6.92
CA VAL A 125 -10.99 -5.92 -8.33
C VAL A 125 -10.48 -7.20 -8.97
N VAL A 126 -11.31 -7.87 -9.77
CA VAL A 126 -10.90 -9.01 -10.59
C VAL A 126 -11.02 -8.60 -12.04
N GLN A 127 -9.94 -8.79 -12.81
CA GLN A 127 -9.90 -8.39 -14.21
C GLN A 127 -9.51 -9.57 -15.10
N SER A 128 -10.38 -9.88 -16.08
CA SER A 128 -10.17 -10.98 -17.02
C SER A 128 -9.33 -10.59 -18.25
N ALA A 129 -9.25 -9.30 -18.59
CA ALA A 129 -8.46 -8.79 -19.70
C ALA A 129 -7.90 -7.40 -19.36
N ARG A 130 -6.67 -7.11 -19.80
CA ARG A 130 -6.10 -5.77 -19.66
C ARG A 130 -6.85 -4.76 -20.51
N PRO A 131 -6.98 -3.50 -20.06
CA PRO A 131 -7.56 -2.45 -20.87
C PRO A 131 -6.71 -2.22 -22.13
N PRO A 132 -7.33 -1.85 -23.25
CA PRO A 132 -6.62 -1.51 -24.49
C PRO A 132 -5.67 -0.32 -24.27
N ILE A 133 -4.43 -0.46 -24.72
CA ILE A 133 -3.43 0.61 -24.64
C ILE A 133 -3.69 1.61 -25.76
N GLN A 134 -3.85 2.89 -25.39
CA GLN A 134 -4.14 4.01 -26.28
C GLN A 134 -2.89 4.84 -26.62
N GLY A 135 -1.82 4.68 -25.85
CA GLY A 135 -0.58 5.41 -26.03
C GLY A 135 0.41 5.15 -24.90
N GLN A 136 1.53 5.87 -24.91
CA GLN A 136 2.57 5.75 -23.90
C GLN A 136 3.11 7.10 -23.47
N ARG A 137 3.51 7.21 -22.19
CA ARG A 137 4.29 8.32 -21.63
C ARG A 137 5.62 7.80 -21.15
N THR A 138 6.70 8.46 -21.56
CA THR A 138 8.06 8.11 -21.15
C THR A 138 8.71 9.23 -20.36
N PHE A 139 9.47 8.85 -19.34
CA PHE A 139 10.20 9.74 -18.46
C PHE A 139 11.67 9.34 -18.43
N ARG A 140 12.58 10.33 -18.40
CA ARG A 140 14.04 10.08 -18.47
C ARG A 140 14.80 10.53 -17.22
N GLN A 141 14.08 10.98 -16.19
CA GLN A 141 14.69 11.40 -14.93
C GLN A 141 15.23 10.22 -14.13
N GLN A 142 16.27 10.48 -13.36
CA GLN A 142 16.79 9.53 -12.38
C GLN A 142 15.84 9.48 -11.17
N ALA A 143 15.64 8.28 -10.64
CA ALA A 143 14.85 8.09 -9.42
C ALA A 143 15.49 8.83 -8.23
N LEU A 144 14.65 9.43 -7.40
CA LEU A 144 15.08 10.02 -6.12
C LEU A 144 15.33 8.93 -5.07
N LEU A 145 14.58 7.82 -5.12
CA LEU A 145 14.75 6.66 -4.25
C LEU A 145 15.22 5.46 -5.05
N PRO A 146 16.29 4.77 -4.61
CA PRO A 146 16.71 3.50 -5.18
C PRO A 146 15.77 2.38 -4.71
N CYS A 147 14.59 2.29 -5.31
CA CYS A 147 13.60 1.29 -4.95
C CYS A 147 14.01 -0.10 -5.44
N GLN A 148 13.91 -1.09 -4.54
CA GLN A 148 14.24 -2.49 -4.84
C GLN A 148 13.00 -3.26 -5.28
N LYS A 149 11.98 -3.28 -4.42
CA LYS A 149 10.70 -3.94 -4.64
C LYS A 149 9.65 -3.33 -3.71
N LEU A 150 8.40 -3.76 -3.83
CA LEU A 150 7.43 -3.52 -2.77
C LEU A 150 7.61 -4.60 -1.69
N PHE A 151 8.02 -4.21 -0.49
CA PHE A 151 8.11 -5.10 0.66
C PHE A 151 6.74 -5.28 1.31
N HIS A 152 6.06 -4.17 1.65
CA HIS A 152 4.69 -4.21 2.11
C HIS A 152 3.91 -2.93 1.78
N VAL A 153 2.58 -3.05 1.94
CA VAL A 153 1.63 -1.94 2.01
C VAL A 153 1.08 -1.89 3.43
N GLY A 154 1.24 -0.74 4.08
CA GLY A 154 0.69 -0.50 5.40
C GLY A 154 -0.73 0.07 5.33
N MET A 155 -1.64 -0.52 6.10
CA MET A 155 -3.04 -0.17 6.19
C MET A 155 -3.43 0.14 7.63
N VAL A 156 -4.02 1.31 7.86
CA VAL A 156 -4.56 1.68 9.17
C VAL A 156 -5.96 1.11 9.31
N VAL A 157 -6.20 0.38 10.38
CA VAL A 157 -7.48 -0.30 10.67
C VAL A 157 -7.98 0.03 12.07
N ARG A 158 -9.30 -0.03 12.28
CA ARG A 158 -9.92 0.18 13.61
C ARG A 158 -9.77 -1.02 14.52
N ASN A 159 -9.72 -2.21 13.93
CA ASN A 159 -9.60 -3.47 14.66
C ASN A 159 -8.77 -4.45 13.81
N ARG A 160 -7.57 -4.74 14.28
CA ARG A 160 -6.60 -5.62 13.61
C ARG A 160 -7.15 -7.04 13.42
N GLU A 161 -7.79 -7.60 14.43
CA GLU A 161 -8.27 -8.99 14.37
C GLU A 161 -9.47 -9.15 13.42
N LEU A 162 -10.34 -8.14 13.32
CA LEU A 162 -11.41 -8.14 12.32
C LEU A 162 -10.84 -8.07 10.90
N ALA A 163 -9.83 -7.22 10.67
CA ALA A 163 -9.16 -7.14 9.39
C ALA A 163 -8.45 -8.46 9.04
N ILE A 164 -7.69 -9.06 9.98
CA ILE A 164 -7.07 -10.39 9.81
C ILE A 164 -8.11 -11.40 9.37
N GLY A 165 -9.25 -11.49 10.08
CA GLY A 165 -10.35 -12.40 9.73
C GLY A 165 -10.91 -12.17 8.32
N GLY A 166 -10.93 -10.93 7.85
CA GLY A 166 -11.29 -10.57 6.48
C GLY A 166 -10.27 -11.11 5.45
N PHE A 167 -8.98 -10.85 5.66
CA PHE A 167 -7.90 -11.34 4.80
C PHE A 167 -7.86 -12.87 4.75
N GLN A 168 -8.02 -13.55 5.89
CA GLN A 168 -8.11 -15.01 5.95
C GLN A 168 -9.30 -15.55 5.15
N ARG A 169 -10.47 -14.96 5.38
CA ARG A 169 -11.72 -15.43 4.76
C ARG A 169 -11.77 -15.17 3.25
N LEU A 170 -11.31 -13.99 2.81
CA LEU A 170 -11.46 -13.57 1.42
C LEU A 170 -10.27 -13.99 0.55
N LEU A 171 -9.04 -13.87 1.06
CA LEU A 171 -7.80 -14.07 0.33
C LEU A 171 -7.04 -15.34 0.72
N GLY A 172 -7.49 -16.05 1.77
CA GLY A 172 -6.82 -17.29 2.22
C GLY A 172 -5.44 -17.06 2.87
N ILE A 173 -5.21 -15.88 3.44
CA ILE A 173 -3.96 -15.58 4.14
C ILE A 173 -4.07 -16.11 5.57
N ASP A 174 -3.61 -17.31 5.82
CA ASP A 174 -3.85 -18.00 7.10
C ASP A 174 -2.92 -17.53 8.22
N GLU A 175 -1.71 -17.09 7.89
CA GLU A 175 -0.68 -16.76 8.87
C GLU A 175 -0.39 -15.26 8.93
N PHE A 176 -0.47 -14.71 10.15
CA PHE A 176 -0.09 -13.33 10.45
C PHE A 176 0.93 -13.28 11.59
N LEU A 177 2.06 -12.58 11.35
CA LEU A 177 2.96 -12.16 12.42
C LEU A 177 2.29 -10.99 13.16
N ARG A 178 2.06 -11.14 14.47
CA ARG A 178 1.47 -10.09 15.32
C ARG A 178 2.53 -9.44 16.17
N MET A 179 2.53 -8.12 16.19
CA MET A 179 3.45 -7.32 16.99
C MET A 179 2.68 -6.22 17.73
N GLU A 180 3.28 -5.69 18.77
CA GLU A 180 2.81 -4.47 19.44
C GLU A 180 3.99 -3.47 19.49
N LEU A 181 3.74 -2.27 19.01
CA LEU A 181 4.71 -1.18 18.96
C LEU A 181 4.31 -0.13 19.99
N HIS A 182 5.14 0.02 21.02
CA HIS A 182 4.86 0.92 22.15
C HIS A 182 6.10 1.70 22.56
N THR A 183 5.96 3.03 22.70
CA THR A 183 7.09 3.91 23.06
C THR A 183 7.70 3.59 24.42
N ASP A 184 6.94 3.01 25.36
CA ASP A 184 7.47 2.57 26.66
C ASP A 184 8.23 1.22 26.60
N GLN A 185 8.24 0.57 25.44
CA GLN A 185 8.85 -0.76 25.22
C GLN A 185 10.02 -0.73 24.22
N GLY A 186 10.81 0.36 24.23
CA GLY A 186 12.01 0.47 23.39
C GLY A 186 11.79 1.08 22.00
N LEU A 187 10.54 1.40 21.63
CA LEU A 187 10.25 2.22 20.46
C LEU A 187 10.42 3.70 20.83
N ARG A 188 11.08 4.47 19.99
CA ARG A 188 11.13 5.94 20.05
C ARG A 188 10.55 6.50 18.77
N VAL A 189 9.68 7.50 18.88
CA VAL A 189 9.01 8.11 17.72
C VAL A 189 9.14 9.64 17.80
N TRP A 190 9.41 10.23 16.65
CA TRP A 190 9.36 11.69 16.47
C TRP A 190 8.43 11.99 15.29
N ILE A 191 7.54 12.97 15.49
CA ILE A 191 6.68 13.50 14.44
C ILE A 191 7.07 14.95 14.21
N ASP A 192 7.43 15.28 12.97
CA ASP A 192 7.97 16.61 12.60
C ASP A 192 9.13 17.05 13.52
N GLY A 193 9.99 16.11 13.91
CA GLY A 193 11.13 16.31 14.79
C GLY A 193 10.80 16.41 16.30
N THR A 194 9.54 16.31 16.69
CA THR A 194 9.10 16.36 18.08
C THR A 194 8.84 14.97 18.62
N PRO A 195 9.35 14.58 19.81
CA PRO A 195 9.04 13.30 20.43
C PRO A 195 7.53 13.10 20.58
N ALA A 196 7.05 11.91 20.23
CA ALA A 196 5.63 11.58 20.24
C ALA A 196 5.37 10.23 20.91
N LEU A 197 4.23 10.13 21.59
CA LEU A 197 3.75 8.86 22.11
C LEU A 197 3.15 8.03 20.96
N HIS A 198 3.51 6.77 20.92
CA HIS A 198 3.01 5.83 19.92
C HIS A 198 2.65 4.50 20.58
N HIS A 199 1.43 4.07 20.33
CA HIS A 199 0.99 2.73 20.71
C HIS A 199 0.11 2.18 19.60
N ALA A 200 0.54 1.09 18.96
CA ALA A 200 -0.18 0.42 17.90
C ALA A 200 0.02 -1.10 17.98
N ARG A 201 -1.00 -1.86 17.62
CA ARG A 201 -0.88 -3.27 17.29
C ARG A 201 -0.72 -3.42 15.80
N THR A 202 0.29 -4.17 15.37
CA THR A 202 0.51 -4.46 13.96
C THR A 202 0.37 -5.95 13.68
N ALA A 203 0.03 -6.28 12.44
CA ALA A 203 0.08 -7.66 11.95
C ALA A 203 0.50 -7.68 10.49
N PHE A 204 1.39 -8.60 10.14
CA PHE A 204 1.89 -8.78 8.78
C PHE A 204 1.42 -10.10 8.22
N GLY A 205 0.84 -10.06 7.02
CA GLY A 205 0.43 -11.22 6.25
C GLY A 205 0.92 -11.15 4.81
N ARG A 206 1.33 -12.28 4.23
CA ARG A 206 1.91 -12.32 2.90
C ARG A 206 0.84 -12.41 1.81
N ILE A 207 0.97 -11.59 0.76
CA ILE A 207 0.13 -11.62 -0.44
C ILE A 207 1.07 -11.75 -1.65
N GLY A 208 1.28 -12.97 -2.13
CA GLY A 208 2.23 -13.20 -3.22
C GLY A 208 3.64 -12.70 -2.85
N ASP A 209 4.18 -11.75 -3.62
CA ASP A 209 5.55 -11.24 -3.47
C ASP A 209 5.70 -10.07 -2.48
N PHE A 210 4.61 -9.60 -1.89
CA PHE A 210 4.65 -8.52 -0.90
C PHE A 210 3.84 -8.88 0.35
N ALA A 211 3.91 -8.06 1.40
CA ALA A 211 3.10 -8.21 2.60
C ALA A 211 2.06 -7.08 2.72
N CYS A 212 0.98 -7.35 3.47
CA CYS A 212 0.16 -6.31 4.05
C CYS A 212 0.54 -6.14 5.53
N GLU A 213 0.69 -4.90 5.95
CA GLU A 213 0.80 -4.53 7.35
C GLU A 213 -0.51 -3.93 7.81
N LEU A 214 -1.14 -4.51 8.82
CA LEU A 214 -2.37 -4.01 9.45
C LEU A 214 -1.99 -3.28 10.74
N MET A 215 -2.29 -1.99 10.83
CA MET A 215 -1.94 -1.14 11.97
C MET A 215 -3.20 -0.67 12.70
N GLU A 216 -3.42 -1.15 13.92
CA GLU A 216 -4.47 -0.69 14.81
C GLU A 216 -3.88 0.31 15.82
N PRO A 217 -4.15 1.61 15.69
CA PRO A 217 -3.69 2.59 16.67
C PRO A 217 -4.49 2.47 17.97
N LEU A 218 -3.79 2.29 19.11
CA LEU A 218 -4.41 2.14 20.43
C LEU A 218 -4.34 3.41 21.28
N GLY A 219 -3.37 4.30 21.00
CA GLY A 219 -3.20 5.53 21.79
C GLY A 219 -2.16 6.47 21.21
N GLY A 220 -2.08 7.66 21.81
CA GLY A 220 -1.21 8.74 21.35
C GLY A 220 -1.87 9.64 20.29
N ASP A 221 -1.12 10.65 19.82
CA ASP A 221 -1.51 11.56 18.74
C ASP A 221 -0.62 11.33 17.48
N GLY A 222 -0.44 10.05 17.15
CA GLY A 222 0.42 9.60 16.07
C GLY A 222 -0.20 9.76 14.68
N LEU A 223 0.61 9.51 13.64
CA LEU A 223 0.15 9.60 12.25
C LEU A 223 -0.99 8.64 11.95
N TYR A 224 -1.04 7.48 12.58
CA TYR A 224 -2.10 6.48 12.36
C TYR A 224 -3.45 6.94 12.90
N GLN A 225 -3.49 7.56 14.10
CA GLN A 225 -4.71 8.14 14.65
C GLN A 225 -5.22 9.28 13.77
N ARG A 226 -4.32 10.18 13.34
CA ARG A 226 -4.66 11.30 12.46
C ARG A 226 -5.19 10.79 11.12
N PHE A 227 -4.53 9.78 10.54
CA PHE A 227 -5.00 9.15 9.30
C PHE A 227 -6.40 8.54 9.47
N LEU A 228 -6.60 7.74 10.54
CA LEU A 228 -7.88 7.09 10.81
C LEU A 228 -9.02 8.09 11.04
N ALA A 229 -8.72 9.21 11.70
CA ALA A 229 -9.69 10.29 11.93
C ALA A 229 -10.05 11.03 10.63
N ALA A 230 -9.07 11.32 9.78
CA ALA A 230 -9.26 12.09 8.56
C ALA A 230 -9.84 11.25 7.39
N HIS A 231 -9.41 9.99 7.25
CA HIS A 231 -9.66 9.16 6.06
C HIS A 231 -10.41 7.86 6.35
N GLY A 232 -10.62 7.48 7.62
CA GLY A 232 -11.10 6.16 7.99
C GLY A 232 -10.04 5.08 7.75
N GLU A 233 -10.48 3.82 7.72
CA GLU A 233 -9.60 2.67 7.45
C GLU A 233 -9.08 2.70 6.02
N GLY A 234 -7.81 2.28 5.82
CA GLY A 234 -7.27 2.16 4.47
C GLY A 234 -5.76 2.12 4.37
N PRO A 235 -5.26 1.86 3.15
CA PRO A 235 -3.85 1.96 2.83
C PRO A 235 -3.29 3.35 3.13
N GLN A 236 -2.13 3.39 3.79
CA GLN A 236 -1.52 4.61 4.27
C GLN A 236 -0.10 4.80 3.73
N HIS A 237 0.69 3.71 3.60
CA HIS A 237 2.07 3.81 3.11
C HIS A 237 2.50 2.64 2.23
N TYR A 238 3.55 2.91 1.42
CA TYR A 238 4.36 1.91 0.75
C TYR A 238 5.68 1.73 1.48
N PHE A 239 6.20 0.51 1.54
CA PHE A 239 7.58 0.25 1.91
C PHE A 239 8.36 -0.30 0.70
N PRO A 240 9.06 0.57 -0.07
CA PRO A 240 9.71 0.18 -1.33
C PRO A 240 11.22 -0.03 -1.21
N THR A 241 11.85 0.37 -0.10
CA THR A 241 13.32 0.40 -0.04
C THR A 241 13.89 0.31 1.36
N ILE A 242 15.01 -0.41 1.45
CA ILE A 242 15.88 -0.46 2.63
C ILE A 242 17.18 0.23 2.21
N LEU A 243 17.63 1.21 2.99
CA LEU A 243 18.83 1.99 2.72
C LEU A 243 19.84 1.84 3.86
N SER A 244 21.13 1.81 3.53
CA SER A 244 22.15 2.01 4.56
C SER A 244 22.04 3.44 5.14
N PRO A 245 22.56 3.72 6.34
CA PRO A 245 22.62 5.08 6.90
C PRO A 245 23.30 6.07 5.95
N ALA A 246 24.36 5.65 5.25
CA ALA A 246 25.08 6.47 4.28
C ALA A 246 24.25 6.77 3.04
N ASP A 247 23.54 5.76 2.49
CA ASP A 247 22.68 5.94 1.32
C ASP A 247 21.49 6.83 1.65
N PHE A 248 20.87 6.65 2.84
CA PHE A 248 19.79 7.52 3.28
C PHE A 248 20.25 8.98 3.42
N ALA A 249 21.42 9.21 4.03
CA ALA A 249 22.01 10.56 4.13
C ALA A 249 22.24 11.17 2.75
N ALA A 250 22.69 10.39 1.77
CA ALA A 250 22.94 10.85 0.40
C ALA A 250 21.66 11.28 -0.33
N VAL A 251 20.54 10.53 -0.19
CA VAL A 251 19.28 10.84 -0.89
C VAL A 251 18.43 11.88 -0.17
N ARG A 252 18.55 12.03 1.15
CA ARG A 252 17.70 12.86 2.01
C ARG A 252 17.56 14.31 1.53
N SER A 253 18.65 14.94 1.10
CA SER A 253 18.62 16.33 0.61
C SER A 253 17.91 16.46 -0.75
N GLY A 254 18.01 15.44 -1.61
CA GLY A 254 17.27 15.36 -2.87
C GLY A 254 15.77 15.21 -2.64
N LEU A 255 15.39 14.33 -1.73
CA LEU A 255 14.00 14.13 -1.31
C LEU A 255 13.40 15.44 -0.77
N ALA A 256 14.09 16.11 0.15
CA ALA A 256 13.63 17.38 0.73
C ALA A 256 13.41 18.47 -0.32
N ARG A 257 14.33 18.60 -1.33
CA ARG A 257 14.14 19.54 -2.45
C ARG A 257 12.95 19.22 -3.34
N ALA A 258 12.53 17.95 -3.38
CA ALA A 258 11.34 17.51 -4.08
C ALA A 258 10.05 17.61 -3.22
N GLY A 259 10.14 18.20 -2.02
CA GLY A 259 9.00 18.32 -1.09
C GLY A 259 8.72 17.07 -0.25
N LEU A 260 9.56 16.04 -0.36
CA LEU A 260 9.43 14.79 0.38
C LEU A 260 10.20 14.88 1.71
N THR A 261 9.63 15.56 2.68
CA THR A 261 10.22 15.70 4.02
C THR A 261 9.88 14.52 4.91
N VAL A 262 10.70 14.29 5.94
CA VAL A 262 10.42 13.28 6.96
C VAL A 262 9.33 13.79 7.89
N ARG A 263 8.18 13.12 7.91
CA ARG A 263 7.05 13.39 8.82
C ARG A 263 7.12 12.58 10.10
N LEU A 264 7.57 11.32 9.98
CA LEU A 264 7.77 10.47 11.13
C LEU A 264 9.15 9.81 11.05
N GLU A 265 9.87 9.84 12.14
CA GLU A 265 11.03 9.00 12.40
C GLU A 265 10.70 8.07 13.55
N GLY A 266 10.95 6.77 13.38
CA GLY A 266 10.88 5.78 14.42
C GLY A 266 12.22 5.07 14.60
N ALA A 267 12.52 4.66 15.84
CA ALA A 267 13.70 3.86 16.13
C ALA A 267 13.30 2.70 17.05
N ILE A 268 13.64 1.49 16.67
CA ILE A 268 13.41 0.28 17.49
C ILE A 268 14.75 -0.15 18.08
N GLY A 269 14.96 0.17 19.35
CA GLY A 269 16.22 -0.06 20.04
C GLY A 269 17.41 0.56 19.32
N ASP A 270 18.45 -0.25 19.08
CA ASP A 270 19.62 0.02 18.25
C ASP A 270 19.62 -0.80 16.94
N ALA A 271 18.50 -1.47 16.64
CA ALA A 271 18.38 -2.37 15.49
C ALA A 271 18.18 -1.61 14.18
N MET A 272 17.22 -0.70 14.16
CA MET A 272 16.82 0.00 12.94
C MET A 272 16.12 1.32 13.22
N ARG A 273 16.11 2.18 12.20
CA ARG A 273 15.22 3.32 12.08
C ARG A 273 14.29 3.13 10.91
N TYR A 274 13.11 3.74 10.99
CA TYR A 274 12.19 3.86 9.87
C TYR A 274 11.72 5.30 9.75
N TYR A 275 11.44 5.70 8.51
CA TYR A 275 11.08 7.07 8.19
C TYR A 275 9.85 7.08 7.30
N TYR A 276 8.83 7.87 7.64
CA TYR A 276 7.73 8.15 6.72
C TYR A 276 7.94 9.52 6.10
N LEU A 277 7.91 9.54 4.77
CA LEU A 277 7.99 10.77 3.99
C LEU A 277 6.59 11.37 3.79
N ASP A 278 6.53 12.70 3.72
CA ASP A 278 5.32 13.44 3.36
C ASP A 278 5.07 13.39 1.85
N SER A 279 4.80 12.20 1.33
CA SER A 279 4.56 11.94 -0.09
C SER A 279 3.07 11.87 -0.44
N ALA A 280 2.18 11.81 0.54
CA ALA A 280 0.75 11.71 0.31
C ALA A 280 0.18 12.83 -0.58
N PRO A 281 0.59 14.12 -0.43
CA PRO A 281 0.10 15.18 -1.31
C PRO A 281 0.52 15.05 -2.78
N LEU A 282 1.55 14.27 -3.08
CA LEU A 282 2.07 14.06 -4.45
C LEU A 282 1.64 12.73 -5.05
N MET A 283 1.40 11.72 -4.22
CA MET A 283 1.28 10.33 -4.63
C MET A 283 0.11 9.60 -3.98
N GLY A 284 -0.70 10.30 -3.17
CA GLY A 284 -1.84 9.73 -2.46
C GLY A 284 -1.48 8.81 -1.28
N MET A 285 -0.19 8.52 -1.04
CA MET A 285 0.28 7.66 0.06
C MET A 285 1.64 8.11 0.59
N CYS A 286 1.91 7.82 1.86
CA CYS A 286 3.24 7.97 2.44
C CYS A 286 4.21 6.93 1.88
N ILE A 287 5.50 7.25 1.91
CA ILE A 287 6.59 6.30 1.61
C ILE A 287 7.30 6.01 2.92
N GLU A 288 7.45 4.73 3.23
CA GLU A 288 8.29 4.26 4.31
C GLU A 288 9.69 3.90 3.79
N ILE A 289 10.72 4.25 4.57
CA ILE A 289 12.11 3.85 4.33
C ILE A 289 12.61 3.21 5.61
N ILE A 290 13.14 1.99 5.53
CA ILE A 290 13.85 1.37 6.65
C ILE A 290 15.36 1.57 6.48
N VAL A 291 15.99 1.95 7.57
CA VAL A 291 17.44 2.15 7.69
C VAL A 291 17.96 1.28 8.81
N PRO A 292 18.51 0.08 8.51
CA PRO A 292 19.13 -0.78 9.49
C PRO A 292 20.34 -0.11 10.11
N GLU A 293 20.47 -0.16 11.42
CA GLU A 293 21.66 0.26 12.18
C GLU A 293 22.64 -0.91 12.41
N ARG A 294 22.18 -2.15 12.15
CA ARG A 294 22.92 -3.41 12.30
C ARG A 294 22.66 -4.32 11.10
N THR A 295 23.60 -5.16 10.77
CA THR A 295 23.43 -6.16 9.68
C THR A 295 22.45 -7.26 10.04
N ASP A 296 22.31 -7.58 11.33
CA ASP A 296 21.37 -8.57 11.89
C ASP A 296 20.12 -7.92 12.50
N TRP A 297 19.69 -6.78 11.96
CA TRP A 297 18.66 -5.94 12.55
C TRP A 297 17.33 -6.66 12.81
N TRP A 298 16.86 -7.47 11.87
CA TRP A 298 15.60 -8.18 12.03
C TRP A 298 15.73 -9.36 13.02
N GLN A 299 16.87 -10.08 13.05
CA GLN A 299 17.14 -11.09 14.07
C GLN A 299 17.24 -10.48 15.48
N SER A 300 17.84 -9.28 15.58
CA SER A 300 17.94 -8.57 16.86
C SER A 300 16.58 -8.12 17.42
N LEU A 301 15.54 -8.06 16.56
CA LEU A 301 14.14 -7.88 16.96
C LEU A 301 13.46 -9.20 17.38
N GLY A 302 14.18 -10.31 17.41
CA GLY A 302 13.64 -11.63 17.74
C GLY A 302 12.86 -12.28 16.59
N MET A 303 12.98 -11.77 15.37
CA MET A 303 12.30 -12.31 14.21
C MET A 303 13.03 -13.56 13.68
N SER A 304 12.28 -14.61 13.41
CA SER A 304 12.76 -15.77 12.64
C SER A 304 12.82 -15.44 11.13
N ALA A 305 13.48 -16.30 10.33
CA ALA A 305 13.45 -16.18 8.88
C ALA A 305 12.00 -16.23 8.32
N GLN A 306 11.12 -17.03 8.95
CA GLN A 306 9.70 -17.08 8.62
C GLN A 306 9.00 -15.76 8.92
N ASP A 307 9.35 -15.07 10.01
CA ASP A 307 8.77 -13.77 10.36
C ASP A 307 9.30 -12.69 9.40
N ALA A 308 10.59 -12.70 9.07
CA ALA A 308 11.17 -11.81 8.06
C ALA A 308 10.43 -11.96 6.72
N TRP A 309 10.18 -13.19 6.28
CA TRP A 309 9.38 -13.46 5.08
C TRP A 309 7.96 -12.89 5.18
N ARG A 310 7.28 -13.00 6.34
CA ARG A 310 5.91 -12.46 6.54
C ARG A 310 5.84 -10.95 6.44
N VAL A 311 6.90 -10.23 6.82
CA VAL A 311 6.97 -8.76 6.69
C VAL A 311 7.44 -8.29 5.32
N GLY A 312 7.64 -9.20 4.38
CA GLY A 312 8.04 -8.89 3.00
C GLY A 312 9.55 -8.92 2.76
N LEU A 313 10.35 -9.22 3.78
CA LEU A 313 11.79 -9.42 3.62
C LEU A 313 12.07 -10.82 3.05
N ASP A 314 12.96 -10.91 2.08
CA ASP A 314 13.50 -12.19 1.66
C ASP A 314 14.72 -12.45 2.55
N ALA A 315 14.66 -13.50 3.34
CA ALA A 315 15.74 -13.90 4.25
C ALA A 315 16.87 -14.60 3.52
#